data_07f79eb7907626deb40d61f7b600a1c2
#
_entry.id   07f79eb7907626deb40d61f7b600a1c2
#
_cell.length_a   1.000
_cell.length_b   1.000
_cell.length_c   1.000
_cell.angle_alpha   90.00
_cell.angle_beta   90.00
_cell.angle_gamma   90.00
#
_symmetry.space_group_name_H-M   'P 1'
#
loop_
_entity.id
_entity.type
_entity.pdbx_description
1 polymer ?
#
loop_
_entity_poly.entity_id
_entity_poly.type
_entity_poly.pdbx_seq_one_letter_code
_entity_poly.pdbx_strand_id
1 'polypeptide(L)'
;MESADDVRASLAVASLGDLRPHEATSPDGESRVADLLGAARVLSWPLVVDAASGLILDGSHRAVVLARDFGARFAVIQRVDLDSPEVRIGTWCRVLEGVPAAAFDAARRALGLEAGTEGGFRCHYGDRVYSRPGPAPSDLHALASEVERLVLRNGHRRPARLVEDEAVAEWLGAADVVVLRPPALDKPTVRQRADGALLPPKSTRFLLPYRVLGLAVPLAALGGPQAALVAEVERERARPLACLGGGLAVDRRYPERLWQFADHRIPDNLFADEAGRHAYADALARAALPVPSRPGQRRQG
;
A
#
# COMPACT_ATOMS: atom_id res chain seq x y z
N MET A 1 17.71 -14.42 -6.69
CA MET A 1 16.46 -14.20 -7.49
C MET A 1 15.52 -15.31 -7.14
N GLU A 2 14.35 -14.99 -6.57
CA GLU A 2 13.39 -15.98 -6.10
C GLU A 2 12.83 -16.79 -7.25
N SER A 3 12.73 -18.09 -7.03
CA SER A 3 12.03 -19.02 -7.92
C SER A 3 10.51 -18.98 -7.68
N ALA A 4 9.75 -19.54 -8.60
CA ALA A 4 8.30 -19.69 -8.41
C ALA A 4 7.97 -20.54 -7.17
N ASP A 5 8.84 -21.49 -6.81
CA ASP A 5 8.64 -22.35 -5.64
C ASP A 5 8.91 -21.58 -4.34
N ASP A 6 9.94 -20.72 -4.30
CA ASP A 6 10.17 -19.82 -3.15
C ASP A 6 8.97 -18.90 -2.92
N VAL A 7 8.43 -18.35 -4.01
CA VAL A 7 7.25 -17.48 -3.98
C VAL A 7 6.02 -18.23 -3.45
N ARG A 8 5.75 -19.44 -3.93
CA ARG A 8 4.67 -20.29 -3.41
C ARG A 8 4.86 -20.63 -1.93
N ALA A 9 6.10 -20.98 -1.52
CA ALA A 9 6.43 -21.30 -0.14
C ALA A 9 6.26 -20.11 0.81
N SER A 10 6.31 -18.89 0.29
CA SER A 10 6.09 -17.68 1.11
C SER A 10 4.62 -17.50 1.55
N LEU A 11 3.67 -18.09 0.85
CA LEU A 11 2.26 -18.02 1.22
C LEU A 11 2.00 -18.88 2.47
N ALA A 12 1.16 -18.39 3.37
CA ALA A 12 0.76 -19.13 4.57
C ALA A 12 -0.61 -18.67 5.04
N VAL A 13 -1.17 -19.40 6.01
CA VAL A 13 -2.35 -19.00 6.77
C VAL A 13 -1.91 -18.46 8.12
N ALA A 14 -2.43 -17.30 8.53
CA ALA A 14 -2.23 -16.73 9.86
C ALA A 14 -3.57 -16.35 10.50
N SER A 15 -3.65 -16.44 11.82
CA SER A 15 -4.74 -15.85 12.59
C SER A 15 -4.65 -14.32 12.50
N LEU A 16 -5.74 -13.64 12.17
CA LEU A 16 -5.78 -12.17 12.15
C LEU A 16 -5.50 -11.57 13.53
N GLY A 17 -5.84 -12.29 14.61
CA GLY A 17 -5.57 -11.85 15.98
C GLY A 17 -4.08 -11.88 16.37
N ASP A 18 -3.25 -12.63 15.62
CA ASP A 18 -1.80 -12.70 15.86
C ASP A 18 -1.02 -11.67 15.03
N LEU A 19 -1.71 -10.98 14.09
CA LEU A 19 -1.08 -9.99 13.24
C LEU A 19 -1.08 -8.61 13.90
N ARG A 20 0.02 -7.88 13.74
CA ARG A 20 0.27 -6.61 14.41
C ARG A 20 0.37 -5.49 13.40
N PRO A 21 -0.56 -4.52 13.39
CA PRO A 21 -0.42 -3.32 12.56
C PRO A 21 0.64 -2.38 13.16
N HIS A 22 1.32 -1.61 12.32
CA HIS A 22 2.19 -0.49 12.71
C HIS A 22 1.62 0.86 12.31
N GLU A 23 0.62 0.86 11.44
CA GLU A 23 -0.12 2.04 10.98
C GLU A 23 -1.60 1.91 11.30
N ALA A 24 -2.23 3.01 11.65
CA ALA A 24 -3.68 3.12 11.71
C ALA A 24 -4.28 3.01 10.31
N THR A 25 -5.55 2.67 10.23
CA THR A 25 -6.33 2.68 9.00
C THR A 25 -7.16 3.97 8.91
N SER A 26 -7.62 4.31 7.70
CA SER A 26 -8.51 5.44 7.47
C SER A 26 -9.91 4.97 7.06
N PRO A 27 -10.99 5.63 7.50
CA PRO A 27 -12.35 5.23 7.14
C PRO A 27 -12.58 5.13 5.63
N ASP A 28 -12.06 6.08 4.85
CA ASP A 28 -12.18 6.06 3.38
C ASP A 28 -11.42 4.88 2.76
N GLY A 29 -10.23 4.56 3.30
CA GLY A 29 -9.45 3.40 2.87
C GLY A 29 -10.14 2.08 3.21
N GLU A 30 -10.76 1.99 4.37
CA GLU A 30 -11.55 0.82 4.80
C GLU A 30 -12.78 0.64 3.91
N SER A 31 -13.56 1.72 3.67
CA SER A 31 -14.74 1.67 2.79
C SER A 31 -14.37 1.19 1.39
N ARG A 32 -13.33 1.77 0.79
CA ARG A 32 -12.86 1.35 -0.53
C ARG A 32 -12.46 -0.13 -0.57
N VAL A 33 -11.77 -0.62 0.45
CA VAL A 33 -11.36 -2.04 0.54
C VAL A 33 -12.58 -2.94 0.75
N ALA A 34 -13.55 -2.53 1.55
CA ALA A 34 -14.80 -3.27 1.76
C ALA A 34 -15.58 -3.44 0.45
N ASP A 35 -15.72 -2.36 -0.34
CA ASP A 35 -16.37 -2.38 -1.65
C ASP A 35 -15.66 -3.34 -2.62
N LEU A 36 -14.33 -3.26 -2.69
CA LEU A 36 -13.53 -4.11 -3.58
C LEU A 36 -13.64 -5.60 -3.20
N LEU A 37 -13.52 -5.94 -1.92
CA LEU A 37 -13.65 -7.31 -1.43
C LEU A 37 -15.08 -7.82 -1.59
N GLY A 38 -16.08 -6.98 -1.28
CA GLY A 38 -17.49 -7.30 -1.45
C GLY A 38 -17.87 -7.62 -2.89
N ALA A 39 -17.33 -6.86 -3.85
CA ALA A 39 -17.53 -7.09 -5.28
C ALA A 39 -16.80 -8.34 -5.77
N ALA A 40 -15.54 -8.54 -5.34
CA ALA A 40 -14.71 -9.66 -5.77
C ALA A 40 -15.13 -11.00 -5.12
N ARG A 41 -15.60 -10.99 -3.87
CA ARG A 41 -15.93 -12.17 -3.06
C ARG A 41 -14.76 -13.11 -2.80
N VAL A 42 -13.56 -12.73 -3.20
CA VAL A 42 -12.31 -13.48 -3.02
C VAL A 42 -11.20 -12.57 -2.50
N LEU A 43 -10.28 -13.15 -1.76
CA LEU A 43 -9.01 -12.50 -1.41
C LEU A 43 -8.03 -12.75 -2.55
N SER A 44 -7.74 -11.72 -3.34
CA SER A 44 -6.82 -11.80 -4.49
C SER A 44 -5.39 -11.43 -4.15
N TRP A 45 -5.19 -10.67 -3.08
CA TRP A 45 -3.88 -10.18 -2.65
C TRP A 45 -3.67 -10.60 -1.20
N PRO A 46 -2.64 -11.38 -0.88
CA PRO A 46 -2.35 -11.74 0.50
C PRO A 46 -1.98 -10.50 1.32
N LEU A 47 -2.10 -10.56 2.62
CA LEU A 47 -1.43 -9.60 3.49
C LEU A 47 0.06 -9.87 3.42
N VAL A 48 0.90 -8.83 3.42
CA VAL A 48 2.35 -9.01 3.51
C VAL A 48 2.77 -8.85 4.96
N VAL A 49 3.43 -9.86 5.51
CA VAL A 49 3.68 -9.96 6.95
C VAL A 49 5.15 -10.35 7.20
N ASP A 50 5.78 -9.69 8.16
CA ASP A 50 7.09 -10.12 8.66
C ASP A 50 6.97 -11.49 9.33
N ALA A 51 7.71 -12.46 8.82
CA ALA A 51 7.61 -13.85 9.25
C ALA A 51 7.99 -14.05 10.74
N ALA A 52 8.87 -13.21 11.26
CA ALA A 52 9.38 -13.33 12.63
C ALA A 52 8.44 -12.70 13.67
N SER A 53 7.82 -11.56 13.36
CA SER A 53 7.08 -10.76 14.35
C SER A 53 5.57 -10.71 14.14
N GLY A 54 5.06 -11.19 13.01
CA GLY A 54 3.65 -11.02 12.64
C GLY A 54 3.27 -9.58 12.26
N LEU A 55 4.26 -8.70 12.07
CA LEU A 55 4.04 -7.31 11.70
C LEU A 55 3.46 -7.22 10.28
N ILE A 56 2.33 -6.54 10.11
CA ILE A 56 1.74 -6.31 8.80
C ILE A 56 2.55 -5.23 8.08
N LEU A 57 3.23 -5.61 6.99
CA LEU A 57 4.00 -4.69 6.16
C LEU A 57 3.12 -4.04 5.07
N ASP A 58 2.13 -4.79 4.57
CA ASP A 58 1.12 -4.27 3.63
C ASP A 58 -0.22 -4.98 3.84
N GLY A 59 -1.30 -4.20 3.75
CA GLY A 59 -2.67 -4.70 3.85
C GLY A 59 -3.36 -4.42 5.18
N SER A 60 -2.93 -3.44 5.98
CA SER A 60 -3.58 -3.08 7.25
C SER A 60 -5.09 -2.81 7.09
N HIS A 61 -5.51 -2.05 6.06
CA HIS A 61 -6.92 -1.84 5.77
C HIS A 61 -7.65 -3.16 5.44
N ARG A 62 -7.00 -4.07 4.68
CA ARG A 62 -7.56 -5.39 4.37
C ARG A 62 -7.75 -6.24 5.63
N ALA A 63 -6.78 -6.25 6.52
CA ALA A 63 -6.85 -7.00 7.77
C ALA A 63 -8.05 -6.55 8.63
N VAL A 64 -8.23 -5.23 8.80
CA VAL A 64 -9.35 -4.65 9.55
C VAL A 64 -10.69 -4.99 8.91
N VAL A 65 -10.82 -4.78 7.60
CA VAL A 65 -12.07 -5.02 6.86
C VAL A 65 -12.42 -6.51 6.82
N LEU A 66 -11.45 -7.39 6.61
CA LEU A 66 -11.68 -8.85 6.64
C LEU A 66 -12.24 -9.29 7.99
N ALA A 67 -11.67 -8.82 9.10
CA ALA A 67 -12.12 -9.17 10.43
C ALA A 67 -13.51 -8.58 10.73
N ARG A 68 -13.72 -7.30 10.50
CA ARG A 68 -14.92 -6.55 10.88
C ARG A 68 -16.13 -6.88 10.00
N ASP A 69 -15.93 -6.83 8.66
CA ASP A 69 -17.07 -6.84 7.72
C ASP A 69 -17.33 -8.23 7.13
N PHE A 70 -16.31 -9.11 7.12
CA PHE A 70 -16.44 -10.46 6.56
C PHE A 70 -16.30 -11.57 7.61
N GLY A 71 -16.14 -11.22 8.89
CA GLY A 71 -16.05 -12.19 9.99
C GLY A 71 -14.85 -13.15 9.86
N ALA A 72 -13.80 -12.73 9.15
CA ALA A 72 -12.59 -13.52 8.97
C ALA A 72 -11.86 -13.69 10.30
N ARG A 73 -11.46 -14.91 10.61
CA ARG A 73 -10.59 -15.25 11.75
C ARG A 73 -9.14 -15.43 11.29
N PHE A 74 -8.98 -15.80 10.04
CA PHE A 74 -7.68 -16.07 9.41
C PHE A 74 -7.53 -15.26 8.15
N ALA A 75 -6.28 -15.10 7.71
CA ALA A 75 -5.95 -14.52 6.42
C ALA A 75 -4.87 -15.35 5.71
N VAL A 76 -4.84 -15.25 4.38
CA VAL A 76 -3.67 -15.69 3.62
C VAL A 76 -2.65 -14.58 3.65
N ILE A 77 -1.43 -14.93 4.01
CA ILE A 77 -0.31 -14.01 4.12
C ILE A 77 0.81 -14.40 3.16
N GLN A 78 1.54 -13.40 2.67
CA GLN A 78 2.87 -13.55 2.08
C GLN A 78 3.88 -13.25 3.18
N ARG A 79 4.66 -14.24 3.57
CA ARG A 79 5.73 -14.10 4.57
C ARG A 79 6.95 -13.44 3.94
N VAL A 80 7.50 -12.47 4.63
CA VAL A 80 8.71 -11.73 4.24
C VAL A 80 9.62 -11.65 5.46
N ASP A 81 10.92 -11.72 5.26
CA ASP A 81 11.89 -11.40 6.29
C ASP A 81 12.16 -9.89 6.27
N LEU A 82 11.62 -9.17 7.27
CA LEU A 82 11.83 -7.73 7.39
C LEU A 82 13.31 -7.35 7.56
N ASP A 83 14.15 -8.22 8.13
CA ASP A 83 15.56 -7.95 8.33
C ASP A 83 16.40 -8.12 7.06
N SER A 84 15.86 -8.80 6.05
CA SER A 84 16.51 -8.91 4.75
C SER A 84 16.93 -7.53 4.21
N PRO A 85 18.16 -7.38 3.69
CA PRO A 85 18.62 -6.13 3.07
C PRO A 85 17.82 -5.75 1.80
N GLU A 86 17.14 -6.71 1.19
CA GLU A 86 16.26 -6.48 0.03
C GLU A 86 14.95 -5.79 0.42
N VAL A 87 14.55 -5.87 1.69
CA VAL A 87 13.38 -5.15 2.20
C VAL A 87 13.80 -3.77 2.68
N ARG A 88 13.29 -2.75 2.02
CA ARG A 88 13.54 -1.35 2.35
C ARG A 88 12.24 -0.65 2.75
N ILE A 89 12.37 0.38 3.57
CA ILE A 89 11.25 1.23 3.97
C ILE A 89 11.43 2.58 3.29
N GLY A 90 10.49 2.94 2.45
CA GLY A 90 10.31 4.28 1.90
C GLY A 90 9.19 5.02 2.61
N THR A 91 8.86 6.18 2.10
CA THR A 91 7.77 7.00 2.61
C THR A 91 6.77 7.35 1.51
N TRP A 92 5.56 7.72 1.91
CA TRP A 92 4.60 8.36 1.04
C TRP A 92 4.69 9.87 1.18
N CYS A 93 4.93 10.56 0.08
CA CYS A 93 4.80 11.99 0.01
C CYS A 93 3.32 12.37 -0.25
N ARG A 94 2.91 13.50 0.31
CA ARG A 94 1.58 14.06 0.07
C ARG A 94 1.69 15.29 -0.80
N VAL A 95 0.95 15.32 -1.91
CA VAL A 95 0.89 16.44 -2.83
C VAL A 95 -0.51 17.03 -2.81
N LEU A 96 -0.62 18.31 -2.49
CA LEU A 96 -1.86 19.08 -2.53
C LEU A 96 -1.71 20.16 -3.62
N GLU A 97 -2.53 20.08 -4.65
CA GLU A 97 -2.49 20.98 -5.81
C GLU A 97 -3.55 22.08 -5.66
N GLY A 98 -3.24 23.30 -6.10
CA GLY A 98 -4.16 24.43 -6.05
C GLY A 98 -4.40 24.93 -4.62
N VAL A 99 -3.37 24.90 -3.78
CA VAL A 99 -3.46 25.38 -2.40
C VAL A 99 -3.31 26.89 -2.35
N PRO A 100 -4.35 27.64 -1.88
CA PRO A 100 -4.22 29.09 -1.71
C PRO A 100 -3.11 29.45 -0.72
N ALA A 101 -2.31 30.47 -1.03
CA ALA A 101 -1.21 30.92 -0.15
C ALA A 101 -1.68 31.21 1.27
N ALA A 102 -2.84 31.83 1.43
CA ALA A 102 -3.42 32.12 2.75
C ALA A 102 -3.72 30.84 3.56
N ALA A 103 -4.20 29.77 2.90
CA ALA A 103 -4.47 28.48 3.56
C ALA A 103 -3.18 27.82 4.01
N PHE A 104 -2.16 27.81 3.14
CA PHE A 104 -0.84 27.31 3.49
C PHE A 104 -0.19 28.11 4.63
N ASP A 105 -0.22 29.46 4.54
CA ASP A 105 0.35 30.34 5.55
C ASP A 105 -0.33 30.19 6.92
N ALA A 106 -1.63 29.97 6.96
CA ALA A 106 -2.34 29.68 8.21
C ALA A 106 -1.87 28.34 8.82
N ALA A 107 -1.77 27.29 8.00
CA ALA A 107 -1.32 25.97 8.46
C ALA A 107 0.14 26.00 8.95
N ARG A 108 1.06 26.59 8.19
CA ARG A 108 2.47 26.64 8.57
C ARG A 108 2.71 27.43 9.87
N ARG A 109 2.01 28.58 10.07
CA ARG A 109 2.10 29.35 11.31
C ARG A 109 1.55 28.59 12.51
N ALA A 110 0.41 27.92 12.35
CA ALA A 110 -0.18 27.10 13.41
C ALA A 110 0.73 25.96 13.88
N LEU A 111 1.57 25.45 12.98
CA LEU A 111 2.45 24.31 13.24
C LEU A 111 3.91 24.71 13.50
N GLY A 112 4.25 25.98 13.44
CA GLY A 112 5.63 26.46 13.63
C GLY A 112 6.57 25.95 12.55
N LEU A 113 6.12 25.89 11.28
CA LEU A 113 6.99 25.57 10.16
C LEU A 113 7.76 26.82 9.76
N GLU A 114 9.08 26.75 9.78
CA GLU A 114 10.00 27.83 9.46
C GLU A 114 10.69 27.59 8.11
N ALA A 115 11.03 28.67 7.42
CA ALA A 115 11.77 28.58 6.16
C ALA A 115 13.15 27.99 6.42
N GLY A 116 13.53 26.96 5.66
CA GLY A 116 14.80 26.27 5.79
C GLY A 116 14.68 24.79 5.45
N THR A 117 15.84 24.14 5.36
CA THR A 117 15.97 22.72 4.98
C THR A 117 16.38 21.83 6.17
N GLU A 118 16.53 22.39 7.34
CA GLU A 118 16.96 21.65 8.53
C GLU A 118 15.79 20.84 9.10
N GLY A 119 16.04 19.58 9.40
CA GLY A 119 15.04 18.66 9.96
C GLY A 119 14.64 17.53 9.00
N GLY A 120 14.10 16.45 9.57
CA GLY A 120 13.69 15.27 8.81
C GLY A 120 12.44 15.47 7.96
N PHE A 121 11.56 16.41 8.33
CA PHE A 121 10.33 16.75 7.61
C PHE A 121 10.58 17.92 6.66
N ARG A 122 10.17 17.77 5.40
CA ARG A 122 10.23 18.83 4.40
C ARG A 122 8.85 19.12 3.85
N CYS A 123 8.45 20.38 3.96
CA CYS A 123 7.24 20.92 3.38
C CYS A 123 7.60 21.95 2.31
N HIS A 124 7.34 21.63 1.05
CA HIS A 124 7.58 22.55 -0.07
C HIS A 124 6.29 23.29 -0.41
N TYR A 125 6.39 24.58 -0.67
CA TYR A 125 5.33 25.40 -1.25
C TYR A 125 5.97 26.38 -2.26
N GLY A 126 5.65 26.19 -3.54
CA GLY A 126 6.43 26.82 -4.61
C GLY A 126 7.90 26.38 -4.53
N ASP A 127 8.79 27.34 -4.68
CA ASP A 127 10.25 27.19 -4.59
C ASP A 127 10.79 27.24 -3.15
N ARG A 128 9.92 27.45 -2.16
CA ARG A 128 10.32 27.53 -0.76
C ARG A 128 10.19 26.18 -0.06
N VAL A 129 11.16 25.93 0.81
CA VAL A 129 11.14 24.77 1.71
C VAL A 129 10.94 25.24 3.14
N TYR A 130 10.08 24.56 3.84
CA TYR A 130 9.80 24.78 5.25
C TYR A 130 10.06 23.48 6.00
N SER A 131 10.59 23.62 7.20
CA SER A 131 10.85 22.49 8.09
C SER A 131 10.45 22.82 9.51
N ARG A 132 10.41 21.82 10.35
CA ARG A 132 10.30 21.97 11.79
C ARG A 132 11.39 21.14 12.44
N PRO A 133 12.34 21.75 13.16
CA PRO A 133 13.32 21.01 13.94
C PRO A 133 12.62 20.30 15.11
N GLY A 134 13.08 19.15 15.48
CA GLY A 134 12.85 18.57 16.76
C GLY A 134 12.24 17.17 16.85
N PRO A 135 10.97 16.84 16.59
CA PRO A 135 10.44 15.58 17.08
C PRO A 135 11.04 14.34 16.40
N ALA A 136 10.86 13.18 17.04
CA ALA A 136 11.28 11.92 16.48
C ALA A 136 10.72 11.70 15.06
N PRO A 137 11.41 10.98 14.16
CA PRO A 137 10.97 10.77 12.77
C PRO A 137 9.52 10.32 12.63
N SER A 138 9.06 9.46 13.55
CA SER A 138 7.67 8.98 13.58
C SER A 138 6.64 10.08 13.82
N ASP A 139 6.97 11.11 14.60
CA ASP A 139 6.07 12.24 14.90
C ASP A 139 5.96 13.21 13.71
N LEU A 140 6.96 13.20 12.83
CA LEU A 140 6.95 13.98 11.59
C LEU A 140 5.91 13.44 10.58
N HIS A 141 5.53 12.16 10.66
CA HIS A 141 4.42 11.62 9.89
C HIS A 141 3.06 12.15 10.41
N ALA A 142 2.91 12.29 11.72
CA ALA A 142 1.75 12.96 12.31
C ALA A 142 1.69 14.44 11.90
N LEU A 143 2.82 15.13 11.88
CA LEU A 143 2.92 16.52 11.41
C LEU A 143 2.48 16.65 9.94
N ALA A 144 2.88 15.74 9.04
CA ALA A 144 2.41 15.76 7.65
C ALA A 144 0.89 15.65 7.54
N SER A 145 0.28 14.75 8.31
CA SER A 145 -1.19 14.61 8.36
C SER A 145 -1.86 15.86 8.91
N GLU A 146 -1.24 16.53 9.89
CA GLU A 146 -1.77 17.74 10.48
C GLU A 146 -1.67 18.94 9.53
N VAL A 147 -0.58 19.08 8.76
CA VAL A 147 -0.47 20.09 7.69
C VAL A 147 -1.60 19.92 6.68
N GLU A 148 -1.80 18.70 6.17
CA GLU A 148 -2.88 18.39 5.24
C GLU A 148 -4.25 18.79 5.82
N ARG A 149 -4.54 18.36 7.06
CA ARG A 149 -5.79 18.68 7.76
C ARG A 149 -6.03 20.18 7.90
N LEU A 150 -5.00 20.95 8.24
CA LEU A 150 -5.12 22.40 8.39
C LEU A 150 -5.27 23.11 7.05
N VAL A 151 -4.58 22.68 6.02
CA VAL A 151 -4.74 23.22 4.66
C VAL A 151 -6.17 22.99 4.16
N LEU A 152 -6.74 21.79 4.37
CA LEU A 152 -8.13 21.49 4.03
C LEU A 152 -9.12 22.36 4.81
N ARG A 153 -8.91 22.55 6.10
CA ARG A 153 -9.77 23.41 6.96
C ARG A 153 -9.74 24.90 6.56
N ASN A 154 -8.61 25.36 6.03
CA ASN A 154 -8.43 26.75 5.61
C ASN A 154 -8.81 27.01 4.15
N GLY A 155 -9.62 26.16 3.55
CA GLY A 155 -10.29 26.42 2.28
C GLY A 155 -9.83 25.60 1.09
N HIS A 156 -8.81 24.78 1.23
CA HIS A 156 -8.50 23.78 0.20
C HIS A 156 -9.53 22.64 0.27
N ARG A 157 -9.98 22.13 -0.89
CA ARG A 157 -11.10 21.18 -0.94
C ARG A 157 -10.74 19.77 -1.39
N ARG A 158 -9.50 19.55 -1.81
CA ARG A 158 -9.06 18.26 -2.36
C ARG A 158 -8.12 17.58 -1.38
N PRO A 159 -8.32 16.29 -1.07
CA PRO A 159 -7.35 15.52 -0.27
C PRO A 159 -6.02 15.42 -1.00
N ALA A 160 -4.95 15.17 -0.24
CA ALA A 160 -3.63 14.98 -0.82
C ALA A 160 -3.60 13.76 -1.74
N ARG A 161 -2.93 13.91 -2.87
CA ARG A 161 -2.47 12.79 -3.67
C ARG A 161 -1.24 12.18 -3.01
N LEU A 162 -1.23 10.86 -2.88
CA LEU A 162 -0.07 10.12 -2.38
C LEU A 162 0.85 9.75 -3.55
N VAL A 163 2.10 10.13 -3.44
CA VAL A 163 3.12 9.83 -4.45
C VAL A 163 4.34 9.22 -3.77
N GLU A 164 5.08 8.42 -4.51
CA GLU A 164 6.35 7.87 -4.05
C GLU A 164 7.41 8.98 -3.95
N ASP A 165 8.34 8.84 -2.99
CA ASP A 165 9.39 9.84 -2.79
C ASP A 165 10.25 10.05 -4.05
N GLU A 166 10.45 9.01 -4.85
CA GLU A 166 11.19 9.08 -6.11
C GLU A 166 10.44 9.88 -7.21
N ALA A 167 9.11 9.89 -7.15
CA ALA A 167 8.25 10.56 -8.14
C ALA A 167 7.93 12.01 -7.78
N VAL A 168 8.29 12.47 -6.58
CA VAL A 168 7.86 13.78 -6.07
C VAL A 168 8.49 14.95 -6.82
N ALA A 169 9.59 14.74 -7.54
CA ALA A 169 10.36 15.81 -8.20
C ALA A 169 9.55 16.63 -9.22
N GLU A 170 8.54 16.01 -9.86
CA GLU A 170 7.68 16.68 -10.84
C GLU A 170 6.77 17.77 -10.24
N TRP A 171 6.59 17.73 -8.91
CA TRP A 171 5.71 18.64 -8.17
C TRP A 171 6.46 19.78 -7.48
N LEU A 172 7.81 19.67 -7.39
CA LEU A 172 8.61 20.66 -6.69
C LEU A 172 8.73 21.94 -7.52
N GLY A 173 8.57 23.09 -6.86
CA GLY A 173 8.65 24.41 -7.50
C GLY A 173 7.33 24.92 -8.12
N ALA A 174 6.28 24.13 -8.18
CA ALA A 174 4.98 24.58 -8.66
C ALA A 174 4.34 25.58 -7.68
N ALA A 175 3.83 26.70 -8.18
CA ALA A 175 3.51 27.90 -7.38
C ALA A 175 2.45 27.68 -6.28
N ASP A 176 1.45 26.87 -6.55
CA ASP A 176 0.30 26.61 -5.67
C ASP A 176 0.23 25.15 -5.21
N VAL A 177 1.36 24.47 -5.18
CA VAL A 177 1.46 23.08 -4.76
C VAL A 177 2.18 22.98 -3.43
N VAL A 178 1.57 22.26 -2.50
CA VAL A 178 2.21 21.82 -1.24
C VAL A 178 2.69 20.40 -1.40
N VAL A 179 3.96 20.15 -1.16
CA VAL A 179 4.55 18.80 -1.11
C VAL A 179 5.06 18.53 0.29
N LEU A 180 4.47 17.52 0.93
CA LEU A 180 4.86 17.07 2.27
C LEU A 180 5.72 15.81 2.14
N ARG A 181 6.96 15.89 2.59
CA ARG A 181 7.95 14.80 2.55
C ARG A 181 8.37 14.42 3.97
N PRO A 182 7.67 13.50 4.65
CA PRO A 182 8.15 12.94 5.91
C PRO A 182 9.39 12.07 5.66
N PRO A 183 10.26 11.90 6.66
CA PRO A 183 11.43 11.04 6.53
C PRO A 183 11.02 9.57 6.40
N ALA A 184 11.82 8.78 5.69
CA ALA A 184 11.69 7.33 5.78
C ALA A 184 12.04 6.86 7.21
N LEU A 185 11.31 5.87 7.69
CA LEU A 185 11.54 5.26 8.99
C LEU A 185 12.47 4.05 8.86
N ASP A 186 13.22 3.77 9.91
CA ASP A 186 13.99 2.54 10.00
C ASP A 186 13.16 1.36 10.52
N LYS A 187 13.64 0.14 10.34
CA LYS A 187 12.97 -1.09 10.74
C LYS A 187 12.72 -1.18 12.26
N PRO A 188 13.69 -0.80 13.13
CA PRO A 188 13.46 -0.74 14.58
C PRO A 188 12.31 0.19 14.97
N THR A 189 12.27 1.40 14.42
CA THR A 189 11.19 2.37 14.70
C THR A 189 9.83 1.82 14.30
N VAL A 190 9.71 1.19 13.13
CA VAL A 190 8.44 0.59 12.68
C VAL A 190 7.99 -0.54 13.61
N ARG A 191 8.91 -1.42 14.05
CA ARG A 191 8.59 -2.46 15.04
C ARG A 191 8.11 -1.86 16.36
N GLN A 192 8.79 -0.85 16.86
CA GLN A 192 8.40 -0.17 18.10
C GLN A 192 6.99 0.42 18.02
N ARG A 193 6.59 0.94 16.86
CA ARG A 193 5.25 1.50 16.65
C ARG A 193 4.15 0.44 16.67
N ALA A 194 4.43 -0.78 16.29
CA ALA A 194 3.49 -1.89 16.42
C ALA A 194 3.22 -2.31 17.88
N ASP A 195 4.13 -1.99 18.80
CA ASP A 195 3.99 -2.23 20.23
C ASP A 195 3.40 -1.06 21.02
N GLY A 196 3.17 0.05 20.37
CA GLY A 196 2.73 1.31 21.01
C GLY A 196 1.71 2.09 20.20
N ALA A 197 1.91 3.40 20.09
CA ALA A 197 1.04 4.26 19.30
C ALA A 197 1.30 4.05 17.81
N LEU A 198 0.26 3.65 17.07
CA LEU A 198 0.32 3.44 15.63
C LEU A 198 0.71 4.71 14.88
N LEU A 199 1.44 4.55 13.78
CA LEU A 199 1.68 5.63 12.83
C LEU A 199 0.36 6.06 12.17
N PRO A 200 0.27 7.30 11.68
CA PRO A 200 -0.83 7.70 10.81
C PRO A 200 -0.92 6.82 9.56
N PRO A 201 -2.09 6.71 8.94
CA PRO A 201 -2.25 5.97 7.69
C PRO A 201 -1.29 6.48 6.60
N LYS A 202 -0.73 5.55 5.81
CA LYS A 202 0.18 5.88 4.73
C LYS A 202 1.46 6.60 5.17
N SER A 203 2.02 6.17 6.29
CA SER A 203 3.34 6.63 6.76
C SER A 203 4.49 5.86 6.14
N THR A 204 4.32 4.58 5.90
CA THR A 204 5.39 3.71 5.40
C THR A 204 5.05 3.15 4.02
N ARG A 205 6.09 2.88 3.25
CA ARG A 205 6.03 2.17 1.98
C ARG A 205 7.11 1.09 1.99
N PHE A 206 6.70 -0.16 2.16
CA PHE A 206 7.65 -1.27 2.08
C PHE A 206 7.94 -1.59 0.61
N LEU A 207 9.20 -1.50 0.26
CA LEU A 207 9.78 -1.97 -0.99
C LEU A 207 10.26 -3.40 -0.76
N LEU A 208 9.65 -4.35 -1.42
CA LEU A 208 9.85 -5.78 -1.24
C LEU A 208 10.61 -6.37 -2.42
N PRO A 209 11.27 -7.51 -2.28
CA PRO A 209 11.88 -8.19 -3.42
C PRO A 209 10.83 -8.61 -4.46
N TYR A 210 9.65 -8.99 -4.00
CA TYR A 210 8.50 -9.34 -4.85
C TYR A 210 7.18 -9.23 -4.10
N ARG A 211 6.08 -9.22 -4.86
CA ARG A 211 4.71 -9.34 -4.35
C ARG A 211 3.94 -10.42 -5.09
N VAL A 212 3.05 -11.10 -4.35
CA VAL A 212 2.15 -12.12 -4.91
C VAL A 212 0.76 -11.52 -5.09
N LEU A 213 0.14 -11.83 -6.21
CA LEU A 213 -1.24 -11.44 -6.51
C LEU A 213 -1.95 -12.54 -7.31
N GLY A 214 -3.26 -12.40 -7.43
CA GLY A 214 -4.05 -13.34 -8.22
C GLY A 214 -4.51 -14.57 -7.47
N LEU A 215 -4.51 -14.54 -6.13
CA LEU A 215 -5.21 -15.56 -5.35
C LEU A 215 -6.72 -15.53 -5.65
N ALA A 216 -7.38 -16.67 -5.50
CA ALA A 216 -8.82 -16.78 -5.66
C ALA A 216 -9.48 -17.40 -4.40
N VAL A 217 -8.92 -17.07 -3.23
CA VAL A 217 -9.40 -17.62 -1.95
C VAL A 217 -10.76 -17.02 -1.59
N PRO A 218 -11.84 -17.82 -1.47
CA PRO A 218 -13.16 -17.32 -1.12
C PRO A 218 -13.16 -16.63 0.25
N LEU A 219 -13.76 -15.44 0.37
CA LEU A 219 -13.82 -14.71 1.65
C LEU A 219 -14.50 -15.54 2.75
N ALA A 220 -15.52 -16.33 2.39
CA ALA A 220 -16.19 -17.22 3.34
C ALA A 220 -15.25 -18.27 3.99
N ALA A 221 -14.19 -18.67 3.30
CA ALA A 221 -13.22 -19.62 3.84
C ALA A 221 -12.38 -19.02 4.98
N LEU A 222 -12.21 -17.71 5.02
CA LEU A 222 -11.38 -17.00 6.01
C LEU A 222 -11.99 -17.03 7.42
N GLY A 223 -13.32 -17.18 7.55
CA GLY A 223 -14.03 -17.35 8.83
C GLY A 223 -14.21 -18.81 9.24
N GLY A 224 -13.91 -19.76 8.36
CA GLY A 224 -14.05 -21.18 8.56
C GLY A 224 -12.97 -21.84 9.41
N PRO A 225 -12.91 -23.19 9.44
CA PRO A 225 -11.83 -23.92 10.09
C PRO A 225 -10.48 -23.65 9.41
N GLN A 226 -9.43 -23.46 10.22
CA GLN A 226 -8.08 -23.19 9.69
C GLN A 226 -7.58 -24.28 8.72
N ALA A 227 -7.84 -25.54 9.02
CA ALA A 227 -7.42 -26.66 8.15
C ALA A 227 -8.05 -26.58 6.74
N ALA A 228 -9.31 -26.13 6.64
CA ALA A 228 -9.96 -25.93 5.35
C ALA A 228 -9.30 -24.78 4.56
N LEU A 229 -8.95 -23.70 5.23
CA LEU A 229 -8.23 -22.60 4.58
C LEU A 229 -6.81 -23.01 4.15
N VAL A 230 -6.10 -23.81 4.96
CA VAL A 230 -4.80 -24.37 4.57
C VAL A 230 -4.94 -25.20 3.30
N ALA A 231 -5.96 -26.08 3.21
CA ALA A 231 -6.20 -26.85 2.00
C ALA A 231 -6.52 -25.95 0.78
N GLU A 232 -7.19 -24.83 0.98
CA GLU A 232 -7.44 -23.82 -0.07
C GLU A 232 -6.12 -23.20 -0.55
N VAL A 233 -5.24 -22.81 0.36
CA VAL A 233 -3.93 -22.24 0.02
C VAL A 233 -3.08 -23.26 -0.75
N GLU A 234 -3.12 -24.55 -0.39
CA GLU A 234 -2.42 -25.58 -1.16
C GLU A 234 -2.98 -25.72 -2.59
N ARG A 235 -4.30 -25.57 -2.78
CA ARG A 235 -4.88 -25.52 -4.13
C ARG A 235 -4.40 -24.31 -4.92
N GLU A 236 -4.33 -23.14 -4.26
CA GLU A 236 -3.77 -21.94 -4.89
C GLU A 236 -2.30 -22.15 -5.30
N ARG A 237 -1.48 -22.73 -4.43
CA ARG A 237 -0.06 -23.02 -4.70
C ARG A 237 0.14 -23.95 -5.91
N ALA A 238 -0.80 -24.85 -6.17
CA ALA A 238 -0.75 -25.76 -7.32
C ALA A 238 -1.08 -25.07 -8.65
N ARG A 239 -1.63 -23.86 -8.64
CA ARG A 239 -1.95 -23.12 -9.87
C ARG A 239 -0.67 -22.62 -10.57
N PRO A 240 -0.71 -22.44 -11.90
CA PRO A 240 0.38 -21.79 -12.62
C PRO A 240 0.66 -20.40 -12.06
N LEU A 241 1.93 -20.09 -11.86
CA LEU A 241 2.41 -18.83 -11.31
C LEU A 241 3.52 -18.29 -12.23
N ALA A 242 3.43 -17.02 -12.61
CA ALA A 242 4.43 -16.39 -13.45
C ALA A 242 4.84 -15.00 -12.92
N CYS A 243 6.09 -14.64 -13.21
CA CYS A 243 6.63 -13.32 -12.91
C CYS A 243 6.28 -12.34 -14.04
N LEU A 244 5.57 -11.26 -13.69
CA LEU A 244 5.20 -10.19 -14.62
C LEU A 244 6.30 -9.13 -14.78
N GLY A 245 7.38 -9.23 -13.99
CA GLY A 245 8.41 -8.20 -13.89
C GLY A 245 8.11 -7.13 -12.86
N GLY A 246 8.99 -6.12 -12.79
CA GLY A 246 8.82 -4.95 -11.92
C GLY A 246 8.45 -3.69 -12.70
N GLY A 247 8.14 -2.62 -11.97
CA GLY A 247 7.82 -1.31 -12.53
C GLY A 247 6.37 -1.17 -13.04
N LEU A 248 5.51 -2.16 -12.79
CA LEU A 248 4.11 -2.13 -13.22
C LEU A 248 3.30 -1.15 -12.35
N ALA A 249 2.45 -0.35 -13.00
CA ALA A 249 1.47 0.50 -12.36
C ALA A 249 0.10 -0.20 -12.35
N VAL A 250 -0.43 -0.44 -11.15
CA VAL A 250 -1.78 -0.95 -10.93
C VAL A 250 -2.57 0.12 -10.16
N ASP A 251 -2.88 -0.05 -8.89
CA ASP A 251 -3.40 0.99 -7.99
C ASP A 251 -2.32 2.01 -7.57
N ARG A 252 -1.08 1.61 -7.70
CA ARG A 252 0.16 2.38 -7.52
C ARG A 252 1.26 1.77 -8.39
N ARG A 253 2.40 2.42 -8.47
CA ARG A 253 3.58 1.84 -9.10
C ARG A 253 4.26 0.84 -8.17
N TYR A 254 4.53 -0.36 -8.68
CA TYR A 254 5.27 -1.43 -8.02
C TYR A 254 6.65 -1.55 -8.63
N PRO A 255 7.72 -1.02 -8.01
CA PRO A 255 9.08 -1.22 -8.51
C PRO A 255 9.52 -2.67 -8.34
N GLU A 256 8.95 -3.37 -7.36
CA GLU A 256 9.18 -4.77 -7.09
C GLU A 256 8.60 -5.69 -8.18
N ARG A 257 9.11 -6.90 -8.27
CA ARG A 257 8.58 -7.93 -9.16
C ARG A 257 7.19 -8.37 -8.70
N LEU A 258 6.26 -8.44 -9.63
CA LEU A 258 4.94 -8.99 -9.39
C LEU A 258 4.88 -10.43 -9.88
N TRP A 259 4.47 -11.33 -9.00
CA TRP A 259 4.18 -12.72 -9.31
C TRP A 259 2.67 -12.93 -9.28
N GLN A 260 2.12 -13.46 -10.37
CA GLN A 260 0.68 -13.61 -10.50
C GLN A 260 0.30 -15.06 -10.79
N PHE A 261 -0.71 -15.53 -10.04
CA PHE A 261 -1.38 -16.79 -10.36
C PHE A 261 -2.23 -16.64 -11.62
N ALA A 262 -2.22 -17.69 -12.47
CA ALA A 262 -3.02 -17.72 -13.68
C ALA A 262 -4.52 -17.66 -13.37
N ASP A 263 -5.31 -17.30 -14.40
CA ASP A 263 -6.77 -17.17 -14.35
C ASP A 263 -7.28 -16.06 -13.43
N HIS A 264 -6.39 -15.21 -12.93
CA HIS A 264 -6.79 -14.00 -12.22
C HIS A 264 -6.70 -12.77 -13.11
N ARG A 265 -7.70 -11.90 -12.99
CA ARG A 265 -7.68 -10.58 -13.61
C ARG A 265 -7.77 -9.50 -12.56
N ILE A 266 -6.83 -8.57 -12.59
CA ILE A 266 -6.97 -7.35 -11.81
C ILE A 266 -8.16 -6.58 -12.38
N PRO A 267 -9.15 -6.17 -11.54
CA PRO A 267 -10.27 -5.37 -12.00
C PRO A 267 -9.82 -4.06 -12.68
N ASP A 268 -10.47 -3.70 -13.78
CA ASP A 268 -10.09 -2.52 -14.58
C ASP A 268 -10.10 -1.22 -13.77
N ASN A 269 -10.96 -1.10 -12.76
CA ASN A 269 -11.07 0.06 -11.87
C ASN A 269 -9.93 0.16 -10.83
N LEU A 270 -9.04 -0.82 -10.76
CA LEU A 270 -7.86 -0.75 -9.89
C LEU A 270 -6.66 -0.11 -10.58
N PHE A 271 -6.67 0.04 -11.91
CA PHE A 271 -5.58 0.71 -12.60
C PHE A 271 -5.72 2.23 -12.46
N ALA A 272 -4.59 2.89 -12.15
CA ALA A 272 -4.56 4.34 -12.02
C ALA A 272 -4.89 5.04 -13.35
N ASP A 273 -4.47 4.42 -14.48
CA ASP A 273 -4.67 4.93 -15.82
C ASP A 273 -4.69 3.81 -16.88
N GLU A 274 -4.93 4.19 -18.12
CA GLU A 274 -4.98 3.28 -19.27
C GLU A 274 -3.58 2.71 -19.63
N ALA A 275 -2.53 3.50 -19.44
CA ALA A 275 -1.16 3.07 -19.69
C ALA A 275 -0.74 1.91 -18.77
N GLY A 276 -1.08 2.01 -17.47
CA GLY A 276 -0.85 0.93 -16.51
C GLY A 276 -1.61 -0.35 -16.89
N ARG A 277 -2.85 -0.22 -17.35
CA ARG A 277 -3.65 -1.37 -17.82
C ARG A 277 -3.03 -2.05 -19.04
N HIS A 278 -2.55 -1.28 -20.02
CA HIS A 278 -1.88 -1.82 -21.20
C HIS A 278 -0.55 -2.50 -20.81
N ALA A 279 0.28 -1.84 -20.00
CA ALA A 279 1.54 -2.43 -19.54
C ALA A 279 1.34 -3.76 -18.79
N TYR A 280 0.28 -3.87 -18.00
CA TYR A 280 -0.09 -5.10 -17.33
C TYR A 280 -0.54 -6.20 -18.32
N ALA A 281 -1.37 -5.86 -19.31
CA ALA A 281 -1.80 -6.81 -20.34
C ALA A 281 -0.62 -7.37 -21.15
N ASP A 282 0.33 -6.50 -21.51
CA ASP A 282 1.57 -6.89 -22.18
C ASP A 282 2.46 -7.77 -21.30
N ALA A 283 2.52 -7.50 -19.99
CA ALA A 283 3.27 -8.33 -19.06
C ALA A 283 2.66 -9.73 -18.93
N LEU A 284 1.32 -9.85 -18.88
CA LEU A 284 0.62 -11.14 -18.90
C LEU A 284 0.93 -11.92 -20.19
N ALA A 285 0.88 -11.26 -21.33
CA ALA A 285 1.17 -11.89 -22.63
C ALA A 285 2.61 -12.41 -22.69
N ARG A 286 3.59 -11.61 -22.22
CA ARG A 286 5.01 -12.03 -22.16
C ARG A 286 5.22 -13.21 -21.21
N ALA A 287 4.48 -13.25 -20.11
CA ALA A 287 4.56 -14.33 -19.12
C ALA A 287 3.86 -15.61 -19.57
N ALA A 288 3.29 -15.64 -20.79
CA ALA A 288 2.51 -16.74 -21.33
C ALA A 288 1.34 -17.20 -20.42
N LEU A 289 0.86 -16.28 -19.57
CA LEU A 289 -0.34 -16.52 -18.79
C LEU A 289 -1.57 -16.25 -19.67
N PRO A 290 -2.59 -17.14 -19.64
CA PRO A 290 -3.81 -16.90 -20.38
C PRO A 290 -4.44 -15.57 -19.91
N VAL A 291 -4.75 -14.69 -20.86
CA VAL A 291 -5.53 -13.48 -20.56
C VAL A 291 -6.94 -13.92 -20.20
N PRO A 292 -7.41 -13.69 -18.96
CA PRO A 292 -8.75 -14.10 -18.57
C PRO A 292 -9.79 -13.44 -19.46
N SER A 293 -10.74 -14.22 -19.98
CA SER A 293 -11.85 -13.70 -20.79
C SER A 293 -12.69 -12.72 -19.98
N ARG A 294 -13.13 -11.63 -20.61
CA ARG A 294 -14.06 -10.70 -19.96
C ARG A 294 -15.32 -11.46 -19.53
N PRO A 295 -15.83 -11.27 -18.28
CA PRO A 295 -17.12 -11.84 -17.91
C PRO A 295 -18.18 -11.30 -18.86
N GLY A 296 -18.84 -12.20 -19.63
CA GLY A 296 -19.89 -11.87 -20.60
C GLY A 296 -19.57 -12.14 -22.07
N GLN A 297 -18.34 -12.38 -22.47
CA GLN A 297 -18.01 -12.89 -23.80
C GLN A 297 -18.10 -14.43 -23.80
N ARG A 298 -19.30 -14.98 -23.98
CA ARG A 298 -19.45 -16.39 -24.39
C ARG A 298 -18.81 -16.50 -25.77
N ARG A 299 -17.84 -17.41 -25.91
CA ARG A 299 -17.39 -17.83 -27.25
C ARG A 299 -18.63 -18.33 -27.98
N GLN A 300 -19.08 -17.59 -28.98
CA GLN A 300 -19.95 -18.16 -30.01
C GLN A 300 -19.06 -19.13 -30.80
N GLY A 301 -19.19 -20.41 -30.52
CA GLY A 301 -18.67 -21.52 -31.28
C GLY A 301 -19.73 -22.08 -32.18
#